data_2e7381c8265b2d2fd7af1361fec4bb21
#
_entry.id   2e7381c8265b2d2fd7af1361fec4bb21
#
_cell.length_a   1.000
_cell.length_b   1.000
_cell.length_c   1.000
_cell.angle_alpha   90.00
_cell.angle_beta   90.00
_cell.angle_gamma   90.00
#
_symmetry.space_group_name_H-M   'P 1'
#
loop_
_entity.id
_entity.type
_entity.pdbx_description
1 polymer ?
#
loop_
_entity_poly.entity_id
_entity_poly.type
_entity_poly.pdbx_seq_one_letter_code
_entity_poly.pdbx_strand_id
1 'polypeptide(L)'
;MYKESGLDKEIMIDSLFDHYDEIVPVIGEEMFYYKGCHSDDKEISIRQYLLNRFQNDFPDVHLDESKISSIINSDFYGLSLMHRLFNAKGKNYVDKYKKYIAEAENNNEIFMKDYLRCFLMTFQFPLIVTTISFKFIENIINSDELSYNTISYNLKGNNRNPLPIGKNVYHIFGTAKENYNWVYDERRLLDFMHSLHEKDYMAENLINPIRNAKKRMM
;
A
#
# COMPACT_ATOMS: atom_id res chain seq x y z
N MET A 1 31.37 4.87 -13.31
CA MET A 1 31.33 4.19 -12.01
C MET A 1 31.49 5.26 -10.93
N TYR A 2 30.37 5.86 -10.48
CA TYR A 2 30.38 6.87 -9.42
C TYR A 2 30.59 6.14 -8.08
N LYS A 3 31.70 6.45 -7.41
CA LYS A 3 31.86 6.12 -6.00
C LYS A 3 30.92 7.07 -5.22
N GLU A 4 29.79 6.58 -4.75
CA GLU A 4 29.05 7.28 -3.71
C GLU A 4 29.96 7.42 -2.49
N SER A 5 30.30 8.64 -2.14
CA SER A 5 31.13 8.90 -0.96
C SER A 5 30.29 8.60 0.29
N GLY A 6 30.89 7.95 1.29
CA GLY A 6 30.20 7.67 2.57
C GLY A 6 29.69 8.95 3.25
N LEU A 7 30.31 10.09 2.96
CA LEU A 7 29.94 11.42 3.43
C LEU A 7 28.53 11.83 2.97
N ASP A 8 28.14 11.47 1.73
CA ASP A 8 26.80 11.82 1.20
C ASP A 8 25.68 11.07 1.93
N LYS A 9 25.96 9.84 2.41
CA LYS A 9 25.00 9.04 3.18
C LYS A 9 24.81 9.56 4.61
N GLU A 10 25.89 9.98 5.26
CA GLU A 10 25.81 10.57 6.60
C GLU A 10 25.03 11.90 6.60
N ILE A 11 25.33 12.78 5.65
CA ILE A 11 24.59 14.06 5.49
C ILE A 11 23.12 13.81 5.21
N MET A 12 22.79 12.80 4.40
CA MET A 12 21.41 12.44 4.10
C MET A 12 20.68 11.88 5.34
N ILE A 13 21.36 11.09 6.17
CA ILE A 13 20.81 10.55 7.42
C ILE A 13 20.59 11.69 8.43
N ASP A 14 21.55 12.56 8.64
CA ASP A 14 21.43 13.71 9.55
C ASP A 14 20.29 14.63 9.10
N SER A 15 20.18 14.92 7.81
CA SER A 15 19.06 15.69 7.27
C SER A 15 17.71 15.03 7.48
N LEU A 16 17.63 13.69 7.45
CA LEU A 16 16.42 12.93 7.76
C LEU A 16 16.02 13.10 9.24
N PHE A 17 16.99 13.10 10.15
CA PHE A 17 16.71 13.31 11.57
C PHE A 17 16.28 14.75 11.91
N ASP A 18 16.83 15.73 11.21
CA ASP A 18 16.51 17.14 11.45
C ASP A 18 15.17 17.58 10.85
N HIS A 19 14.70 16.89 9.80
CA HIS A 19 13.52 17.27 9.01
C HIS A 19 12.49 16.16 8.81
N TYR A 20 12.46 15.13 9.67
CA TYR A 20 11.53 13.99 9.52
C TYR A 20 10.05 14.43 9.49
N ASP A 21 9.74 15.52 10.11
CA ASP A 21 8.42 16.14 10.16
C ASP A 21 7.98 16.77 8.83
N GLU A 22 8.94 17.06 7.95
CA GLU A 22 8.69 17.52 6.58
C GLU A 22 8.62 16.37 5.56
N ILE A 23 8.95 15.14 5.99
CA ILE A 23 8.99 13.96 5.14
C ILE A 23 7.66 13.24 5.16
N VAL A 24 7.17 12.89 3.99
CA VAL A 24 5.99 12.03 3.82
C VAL A 24 6.45 10.73 3.15
N PRO A 25 6.63 9.65 3.91
CA PRO A 25 6.98 8.36 3.31
C PRO A 25 5.85 7.84 2.44
N VAL A 26 6.21 7.30 1.28
CA VAL A 26 5.28 6.60 0.39
C VAL A 26 5.63 5.12 0.41
N ILE A 27 4.68 4.29 0.85
CA ILE A 27 4.89 2.87 1.09
C ILE A 27 4.06 2.05 0.12
N GLY A 28 4.73 1.18 -0.63
CA GLY A 28 4.14 0.27 -1.59
C GLY A 28 4.01 -1.17 -1.06
N GLU A 29 3.38 -2.02 -1.86
CA GLU A 29 3.13 -3.43 -1.56
C GLU A 29 4.44 -4.24 -1.42
N GLU A 30 5.49 -3.83 -2.11
CA GLU A 30 6.81 -4.45 -2.12
C GLU A 30 7.52 -4.44 -0.76
N MET A 31 7.04 -3.62 0.17
CA MET A 31 7.57 -3.55 1.54
C MET A 31 7.03 -4.64 2.45
N PHE A 32 6.04 -5.42 1.99
CA PHE A 32 5.37 -6.43 2.77
C PHE A 32 5.63 -7.83 2.23
N TYR A 33 5.74 -8.76 3.15
CA TYR A 33 6.04 -10.15 2.88
C TYR A 33 5.02 -11.05 3.58
N TYR A 34 4.80 -12.20 2.99
CA TYR A 34 4.08 -13.30 3.58
C TYR A 34 5.06 -14.38 4.02
N LYS A 35 4.84 -14.91 5.19
CA LYS A 35 5.52 -16.11 5.69
C LYS A 35 4.48 -17.03 6.30
N GLY A 36 4.42 -18.27 5.83
CA GLY A 36 3.52 -19.28 6.39
C GLY A 36 3.87 -19.63 7.83
N CYS A 37 2.97 -20.39 8.47
CA CYS A 37 3.08 -20.73 9.89
C CYS A 37 4.21 -21.72 10.22
N HIS A 38 4.78 -22.36 9.21
CA HIS A 38 5.88 -23.32 9.43
C HIS A 38 7.24 -22.61 9.40
N SER A 39 8.15 -23.01 10.27
CA SER A 39 9.48 -22.38 10.43
C SER A 39 10.31 -22.38 9.15
N ASP A 40 10.09 -23.35 8.28
CA ASP A 40 10.82 -23.55 7.02
C ASP A 40 10.17 -22.86 5.83
N ASP A 41 9.02 -22.20 6.01
CA ASP A 41 8.33 -21.50 4.95
C ASP A 41 9.15 -20.30 4.48
N LYS A 42 9.39 -20.24 3.18
CA LYS A 42 10.13 -19.17 2.54
C LYS A 42 9.29 -17.88 2.54
N GLU A 43 9.93 -16.78 2.89
CA GLU A 43 9.33 -15.46 2.73
C GLU A 43 9.07 -15.18 1.24
N ILE A 44 7.84 -14.80 0.92
CA ILE A 44 7.41 -14.44 -0.43
C ILE A 44 6.71 -13.07 -0.43
N SER A 45 6.67 -12.40 -1.57
CA SER A 45 5.90 -11.15 -1.68
C SER A 45 4.40 -11.42 -1.50
N ILE A 46 3.66 -10.41 -1.06
CA ILE A 46 2.19 -10.49 -0.96
C ILE A 46 1.58 -10.89 -2.30
N ARG A 47 2.12 -10.39 -3.40
CA ARG A 47 1.65 -10.70 -4.73
C ARG A 47 1.86 -12.17 -5.12
N GLN A 48 3.01 -12.73 -4.76
CA GLN A 48 3.27 -14.16 -4.93
C GLN A 48 2.34 -15.02 -4.08
N TYR A 49 2.09 -14.62 -2.83
CA TYR A 49 1.13 -15.28 -1.96
C TYR A 49 -0.28 -15.30 -2.58
N LEU A 50 -0.77 -14.15 -3.03
CA LEU A 50 -2.08 -14.04 -3.68
C LEU A 50 -2.16 -14.92 -4.94
N LEU A 51 -1.13 -14.87 -5.78
CA LEU A 51 -1.06 -15.69 -6.99
C LEU A 51 -1.14 -17.17 -6.66
N ASN A 52 -0.36 -17.64 -5.69
CA ASN A 52 -0.38 -19.03 -5.23
C ASN A 52 -1.78 -19.45 -4.73
N ARG A 53 -2.44 -18.59 -3.95
CA ARG A 53 -3.80 -18.84 -3.46
C ARG A 53 -4.80 -18.93 -4.60
N PHE A 54 -4.72 -18.03 -5.58
CA PHE A 54 -5.60 -18.07 -6.76
C PHE A 54 -5.35 -19.31 -7.62
N GLN A 55 -4.10 -19.69 -7.84
CA GLN A 55 -3.77 -20.90 -8.60
C GLN A 55 -4.27 -22.18 -7.91
N ASN A 56 -4.15 -22.26 -6.58
CA ASN A 56 -4.64 -23.39 -5.81
C ASN A 56 -6.17 -23.52 -5.85
N ASP A 57 -6.89 -22.42 -5.71
CA ASP A 57 -8.37 -22.40 -5.75
C ASP A 57 -8.92 -22.58 -7.19
N PHE A 58 -8.14 -22.21 -8.20
CA PHE A 58 -8.57 -22.20 -9.60
C PHE A 58 -7.51 -22.82 -10.54
N PRO A 59 -7.26 -24.12 -10.42
CA PRO A 59 -6.24 -24.83 -11.21
C PRO A 59 -6.55 -24.85 -12.71
N ASP A 60 -7.77 -24.55 -13.12
CA ASP A 60 -8.20 -24.42 -14.51
C ASP A 60 -7.71 -23.12 -15.19
N VAL A 61 -7.14 -22.18 -14.41
CA VAL A 61 -6.53 -20.96 -14.95
C VAL A 61 -5.04 -21.19 -15.17
N HIS A 62 -4.69 -21.60 -16.39
CA HIS A 62 -3.29 -21.85 -16.75
C HIS A 62 -2.53 -20.54 -16.94
N LEU A 63 -1.46 -20.38 -16.18
CA LEU A 63 -0.52 -19.27 -16.28
C LEU A 63 0.82 -19.80 -16.80
N ASP A 64 1.30 -19.21 -17.88
CA ASP A 64 2.67 -19.41 -18.34
C ASP A 64 3.66 -18.55 -17.53
N GLU A 65 4.94 -18.87 -17.62
CA GLU A 65 6.01 -18.19 -16.87
C GLU A 65 6.04 -16.66 -17.14
N SER A 66 5.72 -16.25 -18.37
CA SER A 66 5.67 -14.82 -18.73
C SER A 66 4.56 -14.10 -17.97
N LYS A 67 3.38 -14.67 -17.85
CA LYS A 67 2.26 -14.10 -17.07
C LYS A 67 2.56 -14.09 -15.59
N ILE A 68 3.13 -15.18 -15.06
CA ILE A 68 3.57 -15.27 -13.67
C ILE A 68 4.58 -14.14 -13.37
N SER A 69 5.62 -14.02 -14.19
CA SER A 69 6.63 -12.97 -14.06
C SER A 69 6.02 -11.56 -14.14
N SER A 70 5.08 -11.34 -15.07
CA SER A 70 4.39 -10.05 -15.20
C SER A 70 3.53 -9.73 -13.98
N ILE A 71 2.84 -10.70 -13.40
CA ILE A 71 2.04 -10.52 -12.19
C ILE A 71 2.93 -10.15 -10.99
N ILE A 72 4.06 -10.83 -10.84
CA ILE A 72 4.92 -10.67 -9.66
C ILE A 72 5.74 -9.38 -9.73
N ASN A 73 6.30 -9.07 -10.91
CA ASN A 73 7.34 -8.04 -11.07
C ASN A 73 6.82 -6.71 -11.63
N SER A 74 5.56 -6.66 -12.08
CA SER A 74 4.99 -5.42 -12.60
C SER A 74 4.04 -4.83 -11.57
N ASP A 75 4.21 -3.57 -11.25
CA ASP A 75 3.43 -2.83 -10.27
C ASP A 75 1.90 -2.98 -10.44
N PHE A 76 1.20 -1.91 -10.76
CA PHE A 76 -0.25 -1.93 -10.94
C PHE A 76 -0.69 -2.85 -12.08
N TYR A 77 0.09 -2.96 -13.16
CA TYR A 77 -0.23 -3.85 -14.28
C TYR A 77 -0.34 -5.33 -13.86
N GLY A 78 0.50 -5.80 -12.95
CA GLY A 78 0.44 -7.16 -12.43
C GLY A 78 -0.88 -7.46 -11.71
N LEU A 79 -1.37 -6.54 -10.87
CA LEU A 79 -2.67 -6.66 -10.21
C LEU A 79 -3.82 -6.67 -11.22
N SER A 80 -3.79 -5.76 -12.19
CA SER A 80 -4.78 -5.67 -13.25
C SER A 80 -4.82 -6.92 -14.12
N LEU A 81 -3.66 -7.46 -14.46
CA LEU A 81 -3.56 -8.72 -15.20
C LEU A 81 -4.17 -9.89 -14.42
N MET A 82 -3.86 -10.01 -13.14
CA MET A 82 -4.41 -11.03 -12.26
C MET A 82 -5.94 -10.91 -12.16
N HIS A 83 -6.46 -9.69 -11.96
CA HIS A 83 -7.90 -9.42 -11.98
C HIS A 83 -8.55 -9.88 -13.28
N ARG A 84 -8.00 -9.50 -14.44
CA ARG A 84 -8.56 -9.89 -15.75
C ARG A 84 -8.58 -11.41 -15.96
N LEU A 85 -7.49 -12.11 -15.62
CA LEU A 85 -7.37 -13.54 -15.83
C LEU A 85 -8.37 -14.33 -14.98
N PHE A 86 -8.51 -14.01 -13.71
CA PHE A 86 -9.40 -14.75 -12.81
C PHE A 86 -10.85 -14.29 -12.92
N ASN A 87 -11.11 -13.01 -13.14
CA ASN A 87 -12.46 -12.50 -13.30
C ASN A 87 -13.11 -12.97 -14.62
N ALA A 88 -12.35 -13.07 -15.72
CA ALA A 88 -12.82 -13.60 -17.00
C ALA A 88 -13.30 -15.06 -16.90
N LYS A 89 -12.88 -15.80 -15.89
CA LYS A 89 -13.34 -17.15 -15.58
C LYS A 89 -14.51 -17.18 -14.57
N GLY A 90 -15.15 -16.04 -14.29
CA GLY A 90 -16.26 -15.95 -13.33
C GLY A 90 -15.87 -16.25 -11.88
N LYS A 91 -14.59 -16.07 -11.53
CA LYS A 91 -14.04 -16.47 -10.22
C LYS A 91 -14.23 -15.45 -9.11
N ASN A 92 -14.95 -14.36 -9.36
CA ASN A 92 -15.16 -13.29 -8.39
C ASN A 92 -13.85 -12.84 -7.69
N TYR A 93 -12.92 -12.35 -8.49
CA TYR A 93 -11.57 -11.97 -8.07
C TYR A 93 -11.57 -11.08 -6.81
N VAL A 94 -12.42 -10.05 -6.80
CA VAL A 94 -12.43 -9.04 -5.73
C VAL A 94 -12.72 -9.65 -4.36
N ASP A 95 -13.76 -10.49 -4.27
CA ASP A 95 -14.13 -11.11 -2.99
C ASP A 95 -13.10 -12.15 -2.53
N LYS A 96 -12.54 -12.90 -3.48
CA LYS A 96 -11.47 -13.85 -3.17
C LYS A 96 -10.20 -13.16 -2.70
N TYR A 97 -9.80 -12.09 -3.37
CA TYR A 97 -8.66 -11.28 -2.97
C TYR A 97 -8.81 -10.78 -1.52
N LYS A 98 -9.98 -10.19 -1.19
CA LYS A 98 -10.27 -9.74 0.17
C LYS A 98 -10.20 -10.87 1.19
N LYS A 99 -10.76 -12.03 0.83
CA LYS A 99 -10.75 -13.20 1.70
C LYS A 99 -9.33 -13.66 2.02
N TYR A 100 -8.48 -13.80 0.99
CA TYR A 100 -7.10 -14.27 1.19
C TYR A 100 -6.28 -13.32 2.04
N ILE A 101 -6.44 -12.01 1.82
CA ILE A 101 -5.77 -11.00 2.63
C ILE A 101 -6.27 -11.04 4.08
N ALA A 102 -7.58 -11.11 4.31
CA ALA A 102 -8.13 -11.17 5.66
C ALA A 102 -7.68 -12.45 6.40
N GLU A 103 -7.57 -13.58 5.71
CA GLU A 103 -7.02 -14.81 6.27
C GLU A 103 -5.56 -14.64 6.72
N ALA A 104 -4.73 -14.06 5.85
CA ALA A 104 -3.31 -13.84 6.17
C ALA A 104 -3.11 -12.79 7.29
N GLU A 105 -3.92 -11.74 7.33
CA GLU A 105 -3.92 -10.77 8.43
C GLU A 105 -4.29 -11.42 9.76
N ASN A 106 -5.37 -12.20 9.78
CA ASN A 106 -5.86 -12.86 11.00
C ASN A 106 -4.86 -13.88 11.58
N ASN A 107 -4.04 -14.47 10.71
CA ASN A 107 -3.01 -15.45 11.11
C ASN A 107 -1.67 -14.78 11.42
N ASN A 108 -1.53 -13.46 11.34
CA ASN A 108 -0.27 -12.71 11.48
C ASN A 108 0.84 -13.20 10.52
N GLU A 109 0.46 -13.66 9.34
CA GLU A 109 1.38 -14.19 8.32
C GLU A 109 1.99 -13.10 7.44
N ILE A 110 1.48 -11.86 7.55
CA ILE A 110 1.97 -10.69 6.81
C ILE A 110 2.80 -9.84 7.73
N PHE A 111 3.98 -9.48 7.28
CA PHE A 111 4.93 -8.69 8.05
C PHE A 111 5.70 -7.69 7.15
N MET A 112 6.30 -6.73 7.81
CA MET A 112 7.24 -5.78 7.24
C MET A 112 8.63 -6.09 7.81
N LYS A 113 9.69 -5.89 7.02
CA LYS A 113 11.06 -6.07 7.52
C LYS A 113 11.34 -5.17 8.73
N ASP A 114 12.00 -5.72 9.72
CA ASP A 114 12.23 -5.06 11.02
C ASP A 114 12.86 -3.67 10.90
N TYR A 115 13.84 -3.49 10.01
CA TYR A 115 14.48 -2.20 9.83
C TYR A 115 13.51 -1.12 9.35
N LEU A 116 12.57 -1.47 8.47
CA LEU A 116 11.56 -0.54 7.96
C LEU A 116 10.51 -0.24 9.03
N ARG A 117 10.09 -1.28 9.75
CA ARG A 117 9.20 -1.12 10.91
C ARG A 117 9.80 -0.20 11.96
N CYS A 118 11.05 -0.45 12.35
CA CYS A 118 11.78 0.39 13.30
C CYS A 118 11.88 1.84 12.79
N PHE A 119 12.17 2.03 11.51
CA PHE A 119 12.23 3.35 10.89
C PHE A 119 10.90 4.11 11.05
N LEU A 120 9.79 3.50 10.69
CA LEU A 120 8.46 4.13 10.81
C LEU A 120 8.07 4.42 12.25
N MET A 121 8.40 3.52 13.18
CA MET A 121 8.09 3.68 14.61
C MET A 121 8.98 4.75 15.26
N THR A 122 10.24 4.87 14.85
CA THR A 122 11.18 5.84 15.42
C THR A 122 10.82 7.26 15.02
N PHE A 123 10.59 7.50 13.73
CA PHE A 123 10.30 8.85 13.23
C PHE A 123 8.86 9.28 13.44
N GLN A 124 7.95 8.33 13.62
CA GLN A 124 6.54 8.62 13.92
C GLN A 124 5.92 9.67 12.98
N PHE A 125 6.13 9.52 11.69
CA PHE A 125 5.71 10.49 10.66
C PHE A 125 4.25 10.93 10.85
N PRO A 126 3.94 12.24 10.73
CA PRO A 126 2.56 12.72 10.88
C PRO A 126 1.63 12.25 9.76
N LEU A 127 2.20 11.97 8.59
CA LEU A 127 1.49 11.43 7.45
C LEU A 127 2.34 10.35 6.77
N ILE A 128 1.74 9.19 6.57
CA ILE A 128 2.25 8.12 5.71
C ILE A 128 1.29 7.98 4.54
N VAL A 129 1.79 8.01 3.32
CA VAL A 129 0.99 7.73 2.11
C VAL A 129 1.25 6.29 1.69
N THR A 130 0.21 5.56 1.29
CA THR A 130 0.36 4.19 0.84
C THR A 130 -0.45 3.90 -0.42
N THR A 131 0.11 3.06 -1.28
CA THR A 131 -0.58 2.47 -2.44
C THR A 131 -1.27 1.14 -2.09
N ILE A 132 -1.10 0.66 -0.86
CA ILE A 132 -1.64 -0.61 -0.40
C ILE A 132 -3.12 -0.45 -0.07
N SER A 133 -3.91 -1.45 -0.45
CA SER A 133 -5.36 -1.46 -0.22
C SER A 133 -5.77 -2.08 1.12
N PHE A 134 -4.83 -2.35 2.01
CA PHE A 134 -5.05 -3.01 3.31
C PHE A 134 -4.47 -2.19 4.44
N LYS A 135 -4.95 -2.44 5.66
CA LYS A 135 -4.49 -1.76 6.88
C LYS A 135 -3.23 -2.38 7.50
N PHE A 136 -2.31 -2.89 6.68
CA PHE A 136 -1.09 -3.52 7.20
C PHE A 136 -0.18 -2.55 7.93
N ILE A 137 -0.04 -1.33 7.40
CA ILE A 137 0.80 -0.32 8.03
C ILE A 137 0.27 -0.04 9.42
N GLU A 138 -1.02 0.27 9.53
CA GLU A 138 -1.65 0.58 10.81
C GLU A 138 -1.55 -0.60 11.79
N ASN A 139 -1.77 -1.83 11.31
CA ASN A 139 -1.71 -3.01 12.16
C ASN A 139 -0.29 -3.28 12.70
N ILE A 140 0.75 -2.89 11.94
CA ILE A 140 2.15 -3.11 12.32
C ILE A 140 2.69 -2.00 13.22
N ILE A 141 2.29 -0.73 12.98
CA ILE A 141 2.86 0.42 13.68
C ILE A 141 1.98 0.91 14.85
N ASN A 142 0.69 0.59 14.87
CA ASN A 142 -0.17 0.93 15.99
C ASN A 142 0.22 0.12 17.23
N SER A 143 0.25 0.80 18.35
CA SER A 143 0.48 0.26 19.70
C SER A 143 -0.41 1.00 20.69
N ASP A 144 -0.36 0.64 21.96
CA ASP A 144 -1.13 1.33 23.01
C ASP A 144 -0.76 2.81 23.11
N GLU A 145 0.48 3.17 22.75
CA GLU A 145 1.01 4.54 22.84
C GLU A 145 0.95 5.29 21.50
N LEU A 146 0.85 4.59 20.39
CA LEU A 146 0.92 5.16 19.04
C LEU A 146 -0.26 4.70 18.20
N SER A 147 -1.10 5.65 17.78
CA SER A 147 -2.26 5.39 16.94
C SER A 147 -2.26 6.26 15.70
N TYR A 148 -2.47 5.62 14.56
CA TYR A 148 -2.66 6.26 13.27
C TYR A 148 -4.11 6.17 12.83
N ASN A 149 -4.64 7.29 12.34
CA ASN A 149 -5.94 7.30 11.68
C ASN A 149 -5.81 6.73 10.26
N THR A 150 -6.75 5.88 9.86
CA THR A 150 -6.84 5.40 8.48
C THR A 150 -7.67 6.37 7.65
N ILE A 151 -7.15 6.83 6.53
CA ILE A 151 -7.85 7.69 5.58
C ILE A 151 -7.74 7.08 4.20
N SER A 152 -8.85 7.06 3.47
CA SER A 152 -8.88 6.57 2.10
C SER A 152 -9.26 7.69 1.15
N TYR A 153 -8.60 7.74 -0.01
CA TYR A 153 -9.06 8.56 -1.11
C TYR A 153 -10.46 8.12 -1.56
N ASN A 154 -11.36 9.08 -1.73
CA ASN A 154 -12.72 8.79 -2.15
C ASN A 154 -12.96 9.25 -3.60
N LEU A 155 -13.04 8.29 -4.53
CA LEU A 155 -13.27 8.54 -5.95
C LEU A 155 -14.59 9.28 -6.27
N LYS A 156 -15.60 9.14 -5.41
CA LYS A 156 -16.95 9.66 -5.64
C LYS A 156 -17.38 10.69 -4.59
N GLY A 157 -16.58 10.89 -3.58
CA GLY A 157 -16.94 11.69 -2.41
C GLY A 157 -16.26 13.05 -2.38
N ASN A 158 -16.72 13.83 -1.44
CA ASN A 158 -16.11 15.11 -1.14
C ASN A 158 -14.86 14.87 -0.26
N ASN A 159 -13.69 14.95 -0.88
CA ASN A 159 -12.42 14.84 -0.17
C ASN A 159 -11.97 16.19 0.48
N ARG A 160 -12.86 17.17 0.59
CA ARG A 160 -12.55 18.49 1.16
C ARG A 160 -12.42 18.49 2.69
N ASN A 161 -12.75 17.36 3.34
CA ASN A 161 -12.61 17.28 4.77
C ASN A 161 -11.13 17.36 5.17
N PRO A 162 -10.79 18.20 6.17
CA PRO A 162 -9.43 18.22 6.70
C PRO A 162 -9.06 16.85 7.26
N LEU A 163 -7.76 16.55 7.21
CA LEU A 163 -7.25 15.35 7.88
C LEU A 163 -7.61 15.38 9.37
N PRO A 164 -7.96 14.25 9.98
CA PRO A 164 -8.09 14.14 11.41
C PRO A 164 -6.85 14.66 12.14
N ILE A 165 -7.04 15.21 13.32
CA ILE A 165 -5.93 15.60 14.18
C ILE A 165 -5.15 14.34 14.57
N GLY A 166 -3.82 14.40 14.55
CA GLY A 166 -2.94 13.28 14.87
C GLY A 166 -2.23 12.70 13.65
N LYS A 167 -1.68 11.51 13.82
CA LYS A 167 -0.94 10.81 12.78
C LYS A 167 -1.89 10.08 11.85
N ASN A 168 -1.56 10.04 10.56
CA ASN A 168 -2.47 9.54 9.55
C ASN A 168 -1.77 8.60 8.56
N VAL A 169 -2.43 7.51 8.19
CA VAL A 169 -2.08 6.68 7.03
C VAL A 169 -3.11 6.96 5.93
N TYR A 170 -2.63 7.46 4.79
CA TYR A 170 -3.46 7.84 3.66
C TYR A 170 -3.35 6.83 2.53
N HIS A 171 -4.43 6.09 2.29
CA HIS A 171 -4.54 5.10 1.21
C HIS A 171 -4.93 5.77 -0.10
N ILE A 172 -3.95 6.04 -0.96
CA ILE A 172 -4.16 6.78 -2.21
C ILE A 172 -5.06 6.03 -3.20
N PHE A 173 -4.99 4.70 -3.22
CA PHE A 173 -5.85 3.86 -4.06
C PHE A 173 -7.08 3.32 -3.32
N GLY A 174 -7.42 3.91 -2.18
CA GLY A 174 -8.52 3.45 -1.36
C GLY A 174 -8.21 2.15 -0.61
N THR A 175 -9.18 1.64 0.13
CA THR A 175 -9.04 0.37 0.86
C THR A 175 -9.96 -0.71 0.31
N ALA A 176 -9.53 -1.96 0.37
CA ALA A 176 -10.32 -3.10 -0.07
C ALA A 176 -11.64 -3.28 0.69
N LYS A 177 -11.77 -2.68 1.87
CA LYS A 177 -13.05 -2.63 2.63
C LYS A 177 -14.09 -1.72 1.96
N GLU A 178 -13.63 -0.70 1.24
CA GLU A 178 -14.48 0.29 0.58
C GLU A 178 -14.64 -0.03 -0.90
N ASN A 179 -15.52 -0.97 -1.23
CA ASN A 179 -15.70 -1.52 -2.59
C ASN A 179 -15.75 -0.48 -3.72
N TYR A 180 -16.25 0.72 -3.46
CA TYR A 180 -16.41 1.75 -4.48
C TYR A 180 -15.17 2.62 -4.68
N ASN A 181 -14.27 2.67 -3.72
CA ASN A 181 -13.11 3.55 -3.73
C ASN A 181 -11.80 2.81 -4.00
N TRP A 182 -11.80 1.50 -3.98
CA TRP A 182 -10.59 0.70 -4.20
C TRP A 182 -10.24 0.62 -5.68
N VAL A 183 -9.01 1.01 -6.00
CA VAL A 183 -8.41 0.93 -7.35
C VAL A 183 -7.68 -0.41 -7.48
N TYR A 184 -8.26 -1.36 -8.20
CA TYR A 184 -7.73 -2.73 -8.35
C TYR A 184 -7.56 -3.17 -9.81
N ASP A 185 -8.00 -2.36 -10.78
CA ASP A 185 -7.86 -2.62 -12.20
C ASP A 185 -7.58 -1.34 -13.01
N GLU A 186 -7.25 -1.50 -14.29
CA GLU A 186 -6.95 -0.39 -15.20
C GLU A 186 -8.10 0.60 -15.34
N ARG A 187 -9.33 0.13 -15.36
CA ARG A 187 -10.51 0.99 -15.47
C ARG A 187 -10.62 1.89 -14.23
N ARG A 188 -10.46 1.30 -13.05
CA ARG A 188 -10.46 2.04 -11.78
C ARG A 188 -9.29 3.02 -11.69
N LEU A 189 -8.12 2.63 -12.23
CA LEU A 189 -6.98 3.53 -12.31
C LEU A 189 -7.27 4.71 -13.23
N LEU A 190 -7.89 4.49 -14.38
CA LEU A 190 -8.31 5.58 -15.27
C LEU A 190 -9.36 6.48 -14.61
N ASP A 191 -10.37 5.92 -13.92
CA ASP A 191 -11.35 6.69 -13.15
C ASP A 191 -10.66 7.53 -12.06
N PHE A 192 -9.68 6.94 -11.37
CA PHE A 192 -8.86 7.66 -10.38
C PHE A 192 -8.06 8.78 -11.03
N MET A 193 -7.32 8.52 -12.10
CA MET A 193 -6.55 9.54 -12.82
C MET A 193 -7.45 10.65 -13.36
N HIS A 194 -8.63 10.31 -13.90
CA HIS A 194 -9.62 11.29 -14.36
C HIS A 194 -10.08 12.18 -13.20
N SER A 195 -10.42 11.58 -12.06
CA SER A 195 -10.82 12.33 -10.85
C SER A 195 -9.71 13.26 -10.34
N LEU A 196 -8.48 12.87 -10.58
CA LEU A 196 -7.32 13.71 -10.27
C LEU A 196 -7.18 14.91 -11.20
N HIS A 197 -7.65 14.86 -12.43
CA HIS A 197 -7.57 15.95 -13.42
C HIS A 197 -8.80 16.87 -13.43
N GLU A 198 -9.89 16.49 -12.82
CA GLU A 198 -11.04 17.37 -12.64
C GLU A 198 -10.70 18.49 -11.65
N LYS A 199 -10.73 19.74 -12.16
CA LYS A 199 -10.10 20.94 -11.60
C LYS A 199 -10.33 21.24 -10.11
N ASP A 200 -11.39 20.73 -9.51
CA ASP A 200 -11.78 21.11 -8.15
C ASP A 200 -11.52 20.01 -7.10
N TYR A 201 -11.15 18.82 -7.51
CA TYR A 201 -11.08 17.67 -6.60
C TYR A 201 -9.67 17.20 -6.31
N MET A 202 -8.72 17.47 -7.20
CA MET A 202 -7.46 16.79 -7.16
C MET A 202 -6.40 17.45 -6.29
N ALA A 203 -6.16 18.73 -6.51
CA ALA A 203 -5.07 19.44 -5.84
C ALA A 203 -5.30 19.51 -4.33
N GLU A 204 -6.54 19.66 -3.89
CA GLU A 204 -6.87 19.76 -2.47
C GLU A 204 -6.78 18.42 -1.76
N ASN A 205 -7.10 17.32 -2.42
CA ASN A 205 -7.23 16.00 -1.79
C ASN A 205 -5.93 15.21 -1.67
N LEU A 206 -4.98 15.42 -2.57
CA LEU A 206 -3.63 14.84 -2.49
C LEU A 206 -2.62 15.82 -1.92
N ILE A 207 -2.69 17.08 -2.33
CA ILE A 207 -1.72 18.10 -1.95
C ILE A 207 -2.04 18.68 -0.58
N ASN A 208 -3.31 18.87 -0.23
CA ASN A 208 -3.67 19.41 1.08
C ASN A 208 -3.35 18.49 2.26
N PRO A 209 -3.52 17.16 2.20
CA PRO A 209 -2.98 16.27 3.23
C PRO A 209 -1.48 16.47 3.44
N ILE A 210 -0.71 16.49 2.35
CA ILE A 210 0.74 16.68 2.40
C ILE A 210 1.11 18.08 2.94
N ARG A 211 0.45 19.13 2.45
CA ARG A 211 0.65 20.51 2.94
C ARG A 211 0.21 20.71 4.39
N ASN A 212 -0.86 20.03 4.80
CA ASN A 212 -1.41 20.15 6.15
C ASN A 212 -0.60 19.34 7.18
N ALA A 213 0.08 18.27 6.79
CA ALA A 213 1.06 17.61 7.63
C ALA A 213 2.12 18.60 8.09
N LYS A 214 2.68 19.40 7.17
CA LYS A 214 3.65 20.46 7.48
C LYS A 214 3.11 21.57 8.38
N LYS A 215 1.85 22.01 8.21
CA LYS A 215 1.25 23.11 8.98
C LYS A 215 0.85 22.74 10.42
N ARG A 216 0.69 21.46 10.74
CA ARG A 216 0.25 21.01 12.08
C ARG A 216 1.37 20.85 13.08
N MET A 217 2.61 21.03 12.63
CA MET A 217 3.81 20.89 13.44
C MET A 217 4.44 22.22 13.82
N MET A 218 3.86 23.32 13.37
CA MET A 218 4.13 24.67 13.85
C MET A 218 3.10 25.07 14.91
#